data_16b6277841281b9f1941426f5b65a9a5
#
_entry.id   16b6277841281b9f1941426f5b65a9a5
#
_cell.length_a   1.000
_cell.length_b   1.000
_cell.length_c   1.000
_cell.angle_alpha   90.00
_cell.angle_beta   90.00
_cell.angle_gamma   90.00
#
_symmetry.space_group_name_H-M   'P 1'
#
loop_
_entity.id
_entity.type
_entity.pdbx_description
1 polymer ?
#
loop_
_entity_poly.entity_id
_entity_poly.type
_entity_poly.pdbx_seq_one_letter_code
_entity_poly.pdbx_strand_id
1 'polypeptide(L)'
;MKYKLGVFDEEAEQIELIEECFNDDFKIVRINFVNTIDDLINIIKSEKIDVLSIDYKLKDHNSGISFNGDYFFNELWDKFGDFPVFVLTQDVDNAKKESKKINPRFIVDKAEIHSFIDPMNDSKKKKFVEELILEIQIHQNKIEEDIAELKELEAILEEGKDLGSRENRYIELNNKLSISISGYNAIPQTYFSKATNDRLDSLISQTEALLKKLE
;
A
#
# COMPACT_ATOMS: atom_id res chain seq x y z
N MET A 1 -19.32 2.54 -9.90
CA MET A 1 -18.53 1.31 -9.60
C MET A 1 -18.29 1.30 -8.10
N LYS A 2 -18.47 0.17 -7.39
CA LYS A 2 -18.18 0.10 -5.95
C LYS A 2 -16.68 -0.05 -5.75
N TYR A 3 -16.10 0.62 -4.74
CA TYR A 3 -14.74 0.37 -4.28
C TYR A 3 -14.62 -1.05 -3.71
N LYS A 4 -13.41 -1.59 -3.70
CA LYS A 4 -13.12 -2.92 -3.19
C LYS A 4 -12.52 -2.84 -1.80
N LEU A 5 -13.16 -3.49 -0.84
CA LEU A 5 -12.67 -3.69 0.52
C LEU A 5 -12.04 -5.08 0.62
N GLY A 6 -10.72 -5.13 0.79
CA GLY A 6 -10.01 -6.36 1.15
C GLY A 6 -10.22 -6.66 2.64
N VAL A 7 -10.51 -7.91 2.96
CA VAL A 7 -10.66 -8.35 4.35
C VAL A 7 -9.63 -9.44 4.63
N PHE A 8 -8.70 -9.12 5.53
CA PHE A 8 -7.66 -10.00 5.99
C PHE A 8 -7.88 -10.34 7.47
N ASP A 9 -8.57 -11.43 7.69
CA ASP A 9 -8.90 -12.00 9.00
C ASP A 9 -8.87 -13.52 8.87
N GLU A 10 -8.44 -14.25 9.89
CA GLU A 10 -8.45 -15.71 9.92
C GLU A 10 -9.77 -16.30 10.39
N GLU A 11 -10.60 -15.50 11.04
CA GLU A 11 -11.91 -15.92 11.55
C GLU A 11 -12.99 -15.75 10.47
N ALA A 12 -13.48 -16.87 9.92
CA ALA A 12 -14.53 -16.84 8.87
C ALA A 12 -15.77 -16.06 9.32
N GLU A 13 -16.15 -16.16 10.59
CA GLU A 13 -17.32 -15.44 11.17
C GLU A 13 -17.13 -13.93 11.12
N GLN A 14 -15.89 -13.43 11.32
CA GLN A 14 -15.57 -12.00 11.22
C GLN A 14 -15.66 -11.52 9.77
N ILE A 15 -15.17 -12.34 8.83
CA ILE A 15 -15.27 -12.03 7.41
C ILE A 15 -16.73 -11.93 6.97
N GLU A 16 -17.56 -12.90 7.37
CA GLU A 16 -19.00 -12.90 7.09
C GLU A 16 -19.71 -11.69 7.68
N LEU A 17 -19.35 -11.29 8.90
CA LEU A 17 -19.84 -10.10 9.56
C LEU A 17 -19.52 -8.82 8.76
N ILE A 18 -18.27 -8.67 8.32
CA ILE A 18 -17.85 -7.53 7.52
C ILE A 18 -18.60 -7.51 6.18
N GLU A 19 -18.80 -8.66 5.57
CA GLU A 19 -19.60 -8.78 4.34
C GLU A 19 -21.03 -8.34 4.58
N GLU A 20 -21.68 -8.82 5.64
CA GLU A 20 -23.04 -8.42 5.99
C GLU A 20 -23.15 -6.91 6.22
N CYS A 21 -22.15 -6.34 6.91
CA CYS A 21 -22.13 -4.90 7.18
C CYS A 21 -21.93 -4.04 5.94
N PHE A 22 -21.07 -4.45 4.98
CA PHE A 22 -20.55 -3.53 3.97
C PHE A 22 -20.81 -3.93 2.51
N ASN A 23 -21.47 -5.05 2.21
CA ASN A 23 -21.76 -5.47 0.84
C ASN A 23 -22.55 -4.45 0.00
N ASP A 24 -23.35 -3.60 0.66
CA ASP A 24 -24.10 -2.56 -0.04
C ASP A 24 -23.20 -1.39 -0.47
N ASP A 25 -22.11 -1.13 0.26
CA ASP A 25 -21.22 -0.01 0.07
C ASP A 25 -19.97 -0.37 -0.74
N PHE A 26 -19.40 -1.56 -0.47
CA PHE A 26 -18.15 -2.05 -1.07
C PHE A 26 -18.34 -3.39 -1.78
N LYS A 27 -17.42 -3.70 -2.71
CA LYS A 27 -17.22 -5.07 -3.17
C LYS A 27 -16.21 -5.74 -2.26
N ILE A 28 -16.64 -6.72 -1.48
CA ILE A 28 -15.75 -7.42 -0.54
C ILE A 28 -14.84 -8.40 -1.28
N VAL A 29 -13.56 -8.41 -0.92
CA VAL A 29 -12.53 -9.34 -1.40
C VAL A 29 -11.93 -10.03 -0.18
N ARG A 30 -12.25 -11.32 -0.02
CA ARG A 30 -11.64 -12.15 1.03
C ARG A 30 -10.19 -12.39 0.71
N ILE A 31 -9.30 -12.02 1.61
CA ILE A 31 -7.86 -12.29 1.47
C ILE A 31 -7.57 -13.56 2.23
N ASN A 32 -7.25 -14.60 1.48
CA ASN A 32 -6.76 -15.83 2.06
C ASN A 32 -5.42 -15.57 2.76
N PHE A 33 -5.07 -16.48 3.63
CA PHE A 33 -3.84 -16.45 4.40
C PHE A 33 -2.61 -16.11 3.54
N VAL A 34 -1.85 -15.10 3.97
CA VAL A 34 -0.58 -14.69 3.36
C VAL A 34 0.51 -14.65 4.45
N ASN A 35 1.73 -15.08 4.09
CA ASN A 35 2.84 -15.15 5.02
C ASN A 35 3.77 -13.94 4.94
N THR A 36 3.75 -13.23 3.83
CA THR A 36 4.67 -12.12 3.59
C THR A 36 3.92 -10.86 3.16
N ILE A 37 4.53 -9.72 3.43
CA ILE A 37 3.99 -8.43 2.99
C ILE A 37 3.94 -8.35 1.46
N ASP A 38 4.89 -8.95 0.76
CA ASP A 38 4.94 -8.93 -0.70
C ASP A 38 3.77 -9.71 -1.32
N ASP A 39 3.37 -10.85 -0.71
CA ASP A 39 2.18 -11.58 -1.12
C ASP A 39 0.91 -10.74 -0.92
N LEU A 40 0.79 -10.05 0.22
CA LEU A 40 -0.33 -9.15 0.49
C LEU A 40 -0.39 -8.01 -0.54
N ILE A 41 0.74 -7.38 -0.82
CA ILE A 41 0.85 -6.33 -1.84
C ILE A 41 0.43 -6.86 -3.23
N ASN A 42 0.87 -8.04 -3.61
CA ASN A 42 0.52 -8.65 -4.87
C ASN A 42 -0.99 -8.91 -4.96
N ILE A 43 -1.64 -9.33 -3.87
CA ILE A 43 -3.11 -9.51 -3.83
C ILE A 43 -3.80 -8.14 -3.93
N ILE A 44 -3.36 -7.13 -3.18
CA ILE A 44 -3.92 -5.77 -3.27
C ILE A 44 -3.90 -5.27 -4.71
N LYS A 45 -2.78 -5.45 -5.41
CA LYS A 45 -2.61 -5.02 -6.81
C LYS A 45 -3.43 -5.85 -7.79
N SER A 46 -3.37 -7.18 -7.72
CA SER A 46 -4.05 -8.06 -8.67
C SER A 46 -5.57 -7.98 -8.55
N GLU A 47 -6.07 -7.89 -7.32
CA GLU A 47 -7.50 -7.75 -7.05
C GLU A 47 -7.97 -6.29 -7.16
N LYS A 48 -7.06 -5.32 -7.25
CA LYS A 48 -7.35 -3.87 -7.26
C LYS A 48 -8.16 -3.49 -6.02
N ILE A 49 -7.62 -3.80 -4.86
CA ILE A 49 -8.22 -3.46 -3.56
C ILE A 49 -7.98 -1.97 -3.30
N ASP A 50 -9.05 -1.25 -2.93
CA ASP A 50 -9.00 0.19 -2.69
C ASP A 50 -8.79 0.53 -1.21
N VAL A 51 -9.24 -0.34 -0.30
CA VAL A 51 -9.08 -0.22 1.15
C VAL A 51 -8.94 -1.60 1.77
N LEU A 52 -8.19 -1.71 2.87
CA LEU A 52 -7.91 -2.98 3.54
C LEU A 52 -8.38 -2.95 4.99
N SER A 53 -9.08 -4.00 5.41
CA SER A 53 -9.33 -4.35 6.79
C SER A 53 -8.36 -5.44 7.22
N ILE A 54 -7.65 -5.25 8.33
CA ILE A 54 -6.70 -6.23 8.89
C ILE A 54 -7.10 -6.53 10.33
N ASP A 55 -7.21 -7.82 10.69
CA ASP A 55 -7.32 -8.19 12.10
C ASP A 55 -6.00 -7.93 12.82
N TYR A 56 -6.10 -7.36 14.03
CA TYR A 56 -4.92 -7.05 14.85
C TYR A 56 -4.20 -8.31 15.35
N LYS A 57 -4.96 -9.35 15.72
CA LYS A 57 -4.45 -10.55 16.39
C LYS A 57 -4.29 -11.77 15.47
N LEU A 58 -3.90 -11.59 14.24
CA LEU A 58 -3.70 -12.66 13.25
C LEU A 58 -2.89 -13.86 13.79
N LYS A 59 -1.90 -13.62 14.64
CA LYS A 59 -1.01 -14.64 15.18
C LYS A 59 -1.70 -15.57 16.21
N ASP A 60 -2.66 -15.05 16.97
CA ASP A 60 -3.22 -15.76 18.11
C ASP A 60 -4.10 -16.94 17.70
N HIS A 61 -4.64 -16.91 16.51
CA HIS A 61 -5.59 -17.88 15.98
C HIS A 61 -5.00 -18.79 14.88
N ASN A 62 -3.78 -18.51 14.40
CA ASN A 62 -3.17 -19.28 13.34
C ASN A 62 -1.68 -19.55 13.58
N SER A 63 -1.30 -20.81 13.82
CA SER A 63 0.08 -21.23 14.05
C SER A 63 1.02 -21.04 12.86
N GLY A 64 0.49 -20.70 11.69
CA GLY A 64 1.26 -20.42 10.47
C GLY A 64 1.66 -18.95 10.31
N ILE A 65 1.05 -18.00 11.05
CA ILE A 65 1.40 -16.58 11.00
C ILE A 65 2.37 -16.25 12.13
N SER A 66 3.49 -15.62 11.79
CA SER A 66 4.49 -15.19 12.77
C SER A 66 4.25 -13.79 13.31
N PHE A 67 3.31 -13.02 12.71
CA PHE A 67 3.14 -11.59 12.91
C PHE A 67 1.68 -11.23 13.18
N ASN A 68 1.45 -10.15 13.91
CA ASN A 68 0.14 -9.54 14.09
C ASN A 68 -0.18 -8.52 13.00
N GLY A 69 -1.42 -8.04 12.95
CA GLY A 69 -1.88 -7.08 11.94
C GLY A 69 -1.15 -5.74 11.95
N ASP A 70 -0.61 -5.33 13.11
CA ASP A 70 0.23 -4.14 13.24
C ASP A 70 1.54 -4.24 12.44
N TYR A 71 2.13 -5.44 12.33
CA TYR A 71 3.27 -5.68 11.47
C TYR A 71 2.92 -5.42 10.01
N PHE A 72 1.83 -6.03 9.51
CA PHE A 72 1.38 -5.83 8.13
C PHE A 72 1.02 -4.38 7.85
N PHE A 73 0.36 -3.71 8.80
CA PHE A 73 0.07 -2.28 8.67
C PHE A 73 1.35 -1.44 8.54
N ASN A 74 2.33 -1.66 9.41
CA ASN A 74 3.58 -0.91 9.40
C ASN A 74 4.36 -1.11 8.10
N GLU A 75 4.45 -2.35 7.62
CA GLU A 75 5.10 -2.68 6.35
C GLU A 75 4.37 -2.09 5.14
N LEU A 76 3.03 -2.10 5.14
CA LEU A 76 2.23 -1.44 4.12
C LEU A 76 2.47 0.07 4.14
N TRP A 77 2.48 0.68 5.33
CA TRP A 77 2.76 2.10 5.50
C TRP A 77 4.14 2.49 4.97
N ASP A 78 5.17 1.70 5.26
CA ASP A 78 6.53 1.96 4.80
C ASP A 78 6.68 1.81 3.28
N LYS A 79 5.87 0.96 2.63
CA LYS A 79 5.91 0.72 1.18
C LYS A 79 4.95 1.58 0.37
N PHE A 80 3.71 1.75 0.82
CA PHE A 80 2.66 2.50 0.12
C PHE A 80 2.44 3.92 0.68
N GLY A 81 2.91 4.17 1.90
CA GLY A 81 2.81 5.47 2.59
C GLY A 81 1.42 5.81 3.09
N ASP A 82 0.42 5.85 2.23
CA ASP A 82 -0.92 6.36 2.50
C ASP A 82 -2.05 5.46 1.98
N PHE A 83 -1.75 4.19 1.73
CA PHE A 83 -2.77 3.22 1.36
C PHE A 83 -3.82 3.08 2.48
N PRO A 84 -5.13 3.16 2.17
CA PRO A 84 -6.18 3.11 3.18
C PRO A 84 -6.23 1.75 3.88
N VAL A 85 -5.94 1.74 5.17
CA VAL A 85 -6.00 0.53 6.00
C VAL A 85 -6.67 0.86 7.32
N PHE A 86 -7.56 0.00 7.78
CA PHE A 86 -8.03 0.01 9.15
C PHE A 86 -7.80 -1.34 9.83
N VAL A 87 -7.50 -1.28 11.12
CA VAL A 87 -7.16 -2.45 11.92
C VAL A 87 -8.30 -2.75 12.86
N LEU A 88 -8.82 -3.95 12.79
CA LEU A 88 -9.88 -4.43 13.69
C LEU A 88 -9.28 -5.09 14.94
N THR A 89 -9.86 -4.81 16.09
CA THR A 89 -9.43 -5.42 17.36
C THR A 89 -10.56 -5.44 18.38
N GLN A 90 -10.49 -6.37 19.32
CA GLN A 90 -11.33 -6.37 20.52
C GLN A 90 -10.70 -5.56 21.67
N ASP A 91 -9.41 -5.21 21.57
CA ASP A 91 -8.65 -4.48 22.58
C ASP A 91 -8.02 -3.21 21.99
N VAL A 92 -8.89 -2.23 21.74
CA VAL A 92 -8.52 -0.93 21.12
C VAL A 92 -7.48 -0.18 21.94
N ASP A 93 -7.57 -0.22 23.28
CA ASP A 93 -6.67 0.52 24.14
C ASP A 93 -5.25 -0.04 24.11
N ASN A 94 -5.11 -1.36 24.05
CA ASN A 94 -3.81 -2.01 23.94
C ASN A 94 -3.23 -1.82 22.54
N ALA A 95 -4.04 -2.01 21.49
CA ALA A 95 -3.63 -1.78 20.12
C ALA A 95 -3.13 -0.34 19.90
N LYS A 96 -3.80 0.67 20.47
CA LYS A 96 -3.35 2.08 20.43
C LYS A 96 -2.05 2.34 21.16
N LYS A 97 -1.75 1.61 22.23
CA LYS A 97 -0.49 1.76 22.99
C LYS A 97 0.70 1.10 22.30
N GLU A 98 0.47 -0.07 21.71
CA GLU A 98 1.51 -0.87 21.07
C GLU A 98 1.83 -0.39 19.66
N SER A 99 0.82 0.07 18.92
CA SER A 99 0.95 0.47 17.51
C SER A 99 1.40 1.92 17.38
N LYS A 100 2.71 2.16 17.40
CA LYS A 100 3.26 3.53 17.36
C LYS A 100 3.05 4.27 16.02
N LYS A 101 2.89 3.53 14.93
CA LYS A 101 2.74 4.10 13.56
C LYS A 101 1.28 4.21 13.12
N ILE A 102 0.36 3.44 13.71
CA ILE A 102 -1.05 3.45 13.31
C ILE A 102 -1.73 4.70 13.88
N ASN A 103 -2.34 5.51 13.01
CA ASN A 103 -3.19 6.59 13.48
C ASN A 103 -4.36 5.97 14.28
N PRO A 104 -4.57 6.38 15.55
CA PRO A 104 -5.59 5.81 16.43
C PRO A 104 -7.01 5.77 15.84
N ARG A 105 -7.33 6.63 14.88
CA ARG A 105 -8.62 6.65 14.19
C ARG A 105 -8.85 5.43 13.28
N PHE A 106 -7.77 4.79 12.83
CA PHE A 106 -7.84 3.58 12.00
C PHE A 106 -7.80 2.29 12.81
N ILE A 107 -7.77 2.38 14.14
CA ILE A 107 -7.93 1.23 15.02
C ILE A 107 -9.39 1.20 15.46
N VAL A 108 -10.13 0.21 14.98
CA VAL A 108 -11.58 0.09 15.11
C VAL A 108 -11.93 -1.10 15.98
N ASP A 109 -12.89 -0.91 16.89
CA ASP A 109 -13.42 -1.99 17.72
C ASP A 109 -14.27 -2.95 16.87
N LYS A 110 -13.97 -4.26 16.95
CA LYS A 110 -14.81 -5.30 16.33
C LYS A 110 -16.28 -5.18 16.78
N ALA A 111 -16.54 -4.80 18.04
CA ALA A 111 -17.88 -4.57 18.55
C ALA A 111 -18.59 -3.37 17.88
N GLU A 112 -17.84 -2.34 17.47
CA GLU A 112 -18.41 -1.22 16.72
C GLU A 112 -18.90 -1.69 15.35
N ILE A 113 -18.08 -2.45 14.60
CA ILE A 113 -18.47 -3.02 13.31
C ILE A 113 -19.69 -3.93 13.48
N HIS A 114 -19.69 -4.79 14.50
CA HIS A 114 -20.83 -5.66 14.79
C HIS A 114 -22.13 -4.85 15.03
N SER A 115 -22.01 -3.69 15.65
CA SER A 115 -23.17 -2.83 15.92
C SER A 115 -23.83 -2.26 14.65
N PHE A 116 -23.12 -2.26 13.51
CA PHE A 116 -23.62 -1.72 12.23
C PHE A 116 -24.68 -2.60 11.55
N ILE A 117 -24.89 -3.83 12.03
CA ILE A 117 -26.01 -4.68 11.61
C ILE A 117 -27.33 -4.13 12.14
N ASP A 118 -27.31 -3.45 13.30
CA ASP A 118 -28.51 -2.86 13.88
C ASP A 118 -28.90 -1.57 13.12
N PRO A 119 -30.10 -1.50 12.52
CA PRO A 119 -30.59 -0.31 11.81
C PRO A 119 -30.54 0.98 12.64
N MET A 120 -30.59 0.88 13.96
CA MET A 120 -30.46 2.05 14.85
C MET A 120 -29.08 2.73 14.72
N ASN A 121 -28.06 2.03 14.20
CA ASN A 121 -26.71 2.53 13.99
C ASN A 121 -26.41 2.92 12.54
N ASP A 122 -27.40 2.94 11.64
CA ASP A 122 -27.21 3.28 10.22
C ASP A 122 -26.46 4.61 10.01
N SER A 123 -26.73 5.61 10.83
CA SER A 123 -26.05 6.90 10.74
C SER A 123 -24.56 6.81 11.08
N LYS A 124 -24.18 5.94 12.03
CA LYS A 124 -22.77 5.70 12.38
C LYS A 124 -22.07 4.90 11.29
N LYS A 125 -22.71 3.83 10.81
CA LYS A 125 -22.24 3.05 9.68
C LYS A 125 -21.97 3.95 8.47
N LYS A 126 -22.95 4.77 8.09
CA LYS A 126 -22.84 5.70 6.96
C LYS A 126 -21.66 6.63 7.12
N LYS A 127 -21.48 7.23 8.30
CA LYS A 127 -20.33 8.10 8.58
C LYS A 127 -19.02 7.36 8.44
N PHE A 128 -18.89 6.15 8.96
CA PHE A 128 -17.72 5.31 8.84
C PHE A 128 -17.39 5.00 7.37
N VAL A 129 -18.39 4.62 6.58
CA VAL A 129 -18.25 4.37 5.13
C VAL A 129 -17.81 5.63 4.40
N GLU A 130 -18.38 6.80 4.69
CA GLU A 130 -17.99 8.08 4.10
C GLU A 130 -16.52 8.43 4.42
N GLU A 131 -16.07 8.17 5.65
CA GLU A 131 -14.67 8.37 6.04
C GLU A 131 -13.73 7.43 5.27
N LEU A 132 -14.07 6.15 5.10
CA LEU A 132 -13.28 5.23 4.30
C LEU A 132 -13.21 5.65 2.83
N ILE A 133 -14.33 6.06 2.24
CA ILE A 133 -14.38 6.55 0.86
C ILE A 133 -13.50 7.79 0.70
N LEU A 134 -13.51 8.70 1.66
CA LEU A 134 -12.65 9.89 1.63
C LEU A 134 -11.16 9.51 1.66
N GLU A 135 -10.76 8.55 2.50
CA GLU A 135 -9.36 8.07 2.53
C GLU A 135 -8.95 7.43 1.19
N ILE A 136 -9.84 6.63 0.59
CA ILE A 136 -9.60 6.06 -0.75
C ILE A 136 -9.38 7.18 -1.78
N GLN A 137 -10.23 8.19 -1.78
CA GLN A 137 -10.12 9.32 -2.71
C GLN A 137 -8.83 10.12 -2.50
N ILE A 138 -8.43 10.36 -1.24
CA ILE A 138 -7.17 11.03 -0.92
C ILE A 138 -5.99 10.23 -1.47
N HIS A 139 -5.98 8.91 -1.27
CA HIS A 139 -4.94 8.03 -1.79
C HIS A 139 -4.89 8.05 -3.33
N GLN A 140 -6.04 7.91 -3.99
CA GLN A 140 -6.13 7.94 -5.45
C GLN A 140 -5.66 9.27 -6.04
N ASN A 141 -6.06 10.41 -5.46
CA ASN A 141 -5.60 11.73 -5.89
C ASN A 141 -4.08 11.88 -5.79
N LYS A 142 -3.47 11.38 -4.70
CA LYS A 142 -2.00 11.39 -4.57
C LYS A 142 -1.30 10.54 -5.62
N ILE A 143 -1.86 9.38 -5.97
CA ILE A 143 -1.33 8.57 -7.08
C ILE A 143 -1.43 9.33 -8.39
N GLU A 144 -2.54 10.01 -8.66
CA GLU A 144 -2.72 10.82 -9.87
C GLU A 144 -1.73 11.98 -9.92
N GLU A 145 -1.49 12.66 -8.80
CA GLU A 145 -0.47 13.72 -8.68
C GLU A 145 0.94 13.16 -8.93
N ASP A 146 1.30 12.03 -8.33
CA ASP A 146 2.59 11.37 -8.55
C ASP A 146 2.77 10.95 -10.03
N ILE A 147 1.72 10.46 -10.70
CA ILE A 147 1.74 10.13 -12.13
C ILE A 147 1.93 11.39 -12.98
N ALA A 148 1.26 12.48 -12.65
CA ALA A 148 1.39 13.74 -13.38
C ALA A 148 2.83 14.29 -13.27
N GLU A 149 3.38 14.31 -12.05
CA GLU A 149 4.77 14.73 -11.81
C GLU A 149 5.77 13.83 -12.55
N LEU A 150 5.57 12.50 -12.54
CA LEU A 150 6.42 11.57 -13.27
C LEU A 150 6.43 11.87 -14.77
N LYS A 151 5.24 12.09 -15.37
CA LYS A 151 5.14 12.44 -16.81
C LYS A 151 5.85 13.74 -17.15
N GLU A 152 5.82 14.74 -16.26
CA GLU A 152 6.58 15.98 -16.46
C GLU A 152 8.09 15.73 -16.48
N LEU A 153 8.58 14.85 -15.59
CA LEU A 153 9.99 14.46 -15.54
C LEU A 153 10.39 13.64 -16.78
N GLU A 154 9.53 12.72 -17.22
CA GLU A 154 9.74 11.95 -18.45
C GLU A 154 9.82 12.84 -19.70
N ALA A 155 8.95 13.84 -19.82
CA ALA A 155 8.99 14.77 -20.93
C ALA A 155 10.33 15.54 -21.01
N ILE A 156 10.93 15.89 -19.88
CA ILE A 156 12.26 16.54 -19.84
C ILE A 156 13.34 15.60 -20.37
N LEU A 157 13.28 14.31 -20.01
CA LEU A 157 14.23 13.29 -20.50
C LEU A 157 14.05 13.03 -22.00
N GLU A 158 12.79 12.98 -22.48
CA GLU A 158 12.50 12.81 -23.92
C GLU A 158 13.03 13.97 -24.76
N GLU A 159 13.08 15.19 -24.21
CA GLU A 159 13.72 16.34 -24.84
C GLU A 159 15.27 16.25 -24.84
N GLY A 160 15.86 15.18 -24.28
CA GLY A 160 17.30 15.00 -24.15
C GLY A 160 17.95 15.90 -23.09
N LYS A 161 17.14 16.43 -22.16
CA LYS A 161 17.62 17.26 -21.06
C LYS A 161 17.91 16.42 -19.82
N ASP A 162 18.87 16.85 -18.99
CA ASP A 162 19.20 16.23 -17.71
C ASP A 162 18.20 16.67 -16.63
N LEU A 163 17.78 15.76 -15.79
CA LEU A 163 16.92 16.05 -14.63
C LEU A 163 17.65 16.82 -13.51
N GLY A 164 18.98 16.70 -13.44
CA GLY A 164 19.79 17.35 -12.42
C GLY A 164 19.35 16.99 -11.00
N SER A 165 19.01 17.98 -10.19
CA SER A 165 18.58 17.75 -8.80
C SER A 165 17.27 16.98 -8.66
N ARG A 166 16.48 16.79 -9.73
CA ARG A 166 15.21 16.06 -9.74
C ARG A 166 15.35 14.57 -10.02
N GLU A 167 16.56 14.07 -10.31
CA GLU A 167 16.80 12.66 -10.58
C GLU A 167 16.37 11.74 -9.42
N ASN A 168 16.69 12.12 -8.19
CA ASN A 168 16.27 11.35 -7.00
C ASN A 168 14.75 11.28 -6.88
N ARG A 169 14.06 12.39 -7.18
CA ARG A 169 12.59 12.43 -7.16
C ARG A 169 11.98 11.54 -8.24
N TYR A 170 12.57 11.51 -9.42
CA TYR A 170 12.16 10.62 -10.51
C TYR A 170 12.28 9.14 -10.10
N ILE A 171 13.39 8.75 -9.48
CA ILE A 171 13.60 7.37 -8.97
C ILE A 171 12.59 7.03 -7.87
N GLU A 172 12.36 7.95 -6.94
CA GLU A 172 11.38 7.79 -5.86
C GLU A 172 9.96 7.55 -6.40
N LEU A 173 9.51 8.38 -7.34
CA LEU A 173 8.20 8.27 -7.97
C LEU A 173 8.04 6.94 -8.72
N ASN A 174 9.05 6.54 -9.50
CA ASN A 174 9.02 5.25 -10.19
C ASN A 174 8.91 4.07 -9.21
N ASN A 175 9.68 4.08 -8.13
CA ASN A 175 9.63 3.03 -7.11
C ASN A 175 8.26 2.99 -6.44
N LYS A 176 7.73 4.13 -6.01
CA LYS A 176 6.42 4.24 -5.38
C LYS A 176 5.30 3.75 -6.30
N LEU A 177 5.27 4.20 -7.55
CA LEU A 177 4.23 3.83 -8.51
C LEU A 177 4.33 2.36 -8.94
N SER A 178 5.53 1.78 -8.99
CA SER A 178 5.71 0.34 -9.26
C SER A 178 5.09 -0.55 -8.18
N ILE A 179 5.04 -0.06 -6.95
CA ILE A 179 4.37 -0.74 -5.85
C ILE A 179 2.86 -0.50 -5.89
N SER A 180 2.42 0.73 -6.19
CA SER A 180 1.01 1.15 -6.11
C SER A 180 0.16 0.71 -7.30
N ILE A 181 0.74 0.56 -8.49
CA ILE A 181 0.00 0.31 -9.73
C ILE A 181 0.30 -1.08 -10.29
N SER A 182 -0.77 -1.86 -10.53
CA SER A 182 -0.63 -3.16 -11.17
C SER A 182 -0.17 -3.01 -12.63
N GLY A 183 0.88 -3.75 -13.00
CA GLY A 183 1.44 -3.72 -14.37
C GLY A 183 2.37 -2.55 -14.66
N TYR A 184 2.59 -1.66 -13.69
CA TYR A 184 3.64 -0.66 -13.80
C TYR A 184 5.00 -1.33 -13.52
N ASN A 185 5.86 -1.36 -14.52
CA ASN A 185 7.22 -1.90 -14.37
C ASN A 185 8.15 -0.79 -13.90
N ALA A 186 8.87 -1.05 -12.81
CA ALA A 186 9.87 -0.13 -12.32
C ALA A 186 10.94 0.12 -13.40
N ILE A 187 11.28 1.38 -13.55
CA ILE A 187 12.34 1.99 -14.34
C ILE A 187 12.72 1.23 -15.63
N PRO A 188 12.27 1.68 -16.80
CA PRO A 188 12.89 1.31 -18.06
C PRO A 188 14.37 1.71 -18.03
N GLN A 189 15.27 0.83 -18.48
CA GLN A 189 16.72 1.07 -18.51
C GLN A 189 17.16 2.30 -19.29
N THR A 190 16.24 2.95 -20.01
CA THR A 190 16.47 4.16 -20.81
C THR A 190 16.52 5.45 -19.98
N TYR A 191 16.23 5.41 -18.69
CA TYR A 191 16.02 6.61 -17.86
C TYR A 191 17.18 6.98 -16.92
N PHE A 192 18.35 6.43 -17.11
CA PHE A 192 19.51 7.03 -16.44
C PHE A 192 19.84 8.36 -17.12
N SER A 193 20.00 9.40 -16.32
CA SER A 193 20.45 10.68 -16.85
C SER A 193 21.73 10.51 -17.64
N LYS A 194 21.99 11.39 -18.61
CA LYS A 194 23.23 11.40 -19.36
C LYS A 194 24.45 11.43 -18.42
N ALA A 195 24.34 12.18 -17.31
CA ALA A 195 25.38 12.26 -16.30
C ALA A 195 25.63 10.89 -15.60
N THR A 196 24.58 10.10 -15.36
CA THR A 196 24.71 8.75 -14.79
C THR A 196 25.31 7.79 -15.80
N ASN A 197 24.91 7.86 -17.06
CA ASN A 197 25.51 7.07 -18.14
C ASN A 197 26.97 7.41 -18.36
N ASP A 198 27.34 8.70 -18.41
CA ASP A 198 28.73 9.16 -18.54
C ASP A 198 29.59 8.69 -17.34
N ARG A 199 29.01 8.63 -16.12
CA ARG A 199 29.70 8.07 -14.95
C ARG A 199 29.88 6.56 -15.05
N LEU A 200 28.88 5.81 -15.50
CA LEU A 200 28.97 4.37 -15.72
C LEU A 200 30.04 4.05 -16.79
N ASP A 201 29.99 4.76 -17.90
CA ASP A 201 30.98 4.61 -18.97
C ASP A 201 32.43 4.90 -18.47
N SER A 202 32.59 5.94 -17.66
CA SER A 202 33.86 6.26 -17.00
C SER A 202 34.33 5.15 -16.07
N LEU A 203 33.42 4.59 -15.24
CA LEU A 203 33.74 3.47 -14.33
C LEU A 203 34.06 2.20 -15.10
N ILE A 204 33.37 1.88 -16.17
CA ILE A 204 33.63 0.74 -17.04
C ILE A 204 35.02 0.89 -17.63
N SER A 205 35.34 2.07 -18.24
CA SER A 205 36.65 2.34 -18.84
C SER A 205 37.80 2.25 -17.82
N GLN A 206 37.60 2.74 -16.59
CA GLN A 206 38.57 2.62 -15.51
C GLN A 206 38.76 1.16 -15.07
N THR A 207 37.68 0.39 -14.99
CA THR A 207 37.75 -1.03 -14.63
C THR A 207 38.46 -1.85 -15.68
N GLU A 208 38.18 -1.61 -16.98
CA GLU A 208 38.90 -2.25 -18.11
C GLU A 208 40.38 -1.90 -18.11
N ALA A 209 40.74 -0.64 -17.84
CA ALA A 209 42.15 -0.21 -17.75
C ALA A 209 42.88 -0.85 -16.56
N LEU A 210 42.18 -1.12 -15.44
CA LEU A 210 42.75 -1.84 -14.30
C LEU A 210 42.94 -3.34 -14.61
N LEU A 211 41.96 -3.98 -15.26
CA LEU A 211 42.08 -5.38 -15.67
C LEU A 211 43.25 -5.61 -16.63
N LYS A 212 43.46 -4.73 -17.63
CA LYS A 212 44.59 -4.78 -18.55
C LYS A 212 45.99 -4.58 -17.88
N LYS A 213 46.03 -4.05 -16.68
CA LYS A 213 47.28 -3.90 -15.89
C LYS A 213 47.57 -5.10 -15.00
N LEU A 214 46.59 -5.99 -14.82
CA LEU A 214 46.71 -7.20 -14.01
C LEU A 214 46.98 -8.46 -14.87
N GLU A 215 46.85 -8.35 -16.20
CA GLU A 215 47.29 -9.31 -17.20
C GLU A 215 48.75 -9.02 -17.60
#